data_29412a309858427668a2fb40ac172d68
#
_entry.id   29412a309858427668a2fb40ac172d68
#
_cell.length_a   1.000
_cell.length_b   1.000
_cell.length_c   1.000
_cell.angle_alpha   90.00
_cell.angle_beta   90.00
_cell.angle_gamma   90.00
#
_symmetry.space_group_name_H-M   'P 1'
#
loop_
_entity.id
_entity.type
_entity.pdbx_description
1 polymer ?
#
loop_
_entity_poly.entity_id
_entity_poly.type
_entity_poly.pdbx_seq_one_letter_code
_entity_poly.pdbx_strand_id
1 'polypeptide(L)'
;MIKVQIHKPFEDRNEPTFRMMIACQEYFKQIGIEFTQSDDFDYLFIGMNDFINKKLPLEQSIEWGSENVEKLAQGGDYFLFDGSDSTSIMGGIEVMRNTNPIYYFKNQFLDFDLYKNP
;
A
#
# COMPACT_ATOMS: atom_id res chain seq x y z
N MET A 1 16.78 -14.59 -3.59
CA MET A 1 15.65 -14.25 -2.70
C MET A 1 15.11 -12.89 -3.09
N ILE A 2 13.82 -12.76 -3.17
CA ILE A 2 13.17 -11.48 -3.48
C ILE A 2 13.10 -10.64 -2.21
N LYS A 3 13.63 -9.42 -2.28
CA LYS A 3 13.60 -8.48 -1.14
C LYS A 3 12.46 -7.50 -1.30
N VAL A 4 11.65 -7.36 -0.26
CA VAL A 4 10.49 -6.46 -0.24
C VAL A 4 10.65 -5.48 0.92
N GLN A 5 10.71 -4.20 0.61
CA GLN A 5 10.67 -3.18 1.64
C GLN A 5 9.22 -2.88 2.01
N ILE A 6 8.94 -2.93 3.29
CA ILE A 6 7.66 -2.46 3.82
C ILE A 6 7.85 -1.00 4.23
N HIS A 7 7.00 -0.13 3.71
CA HIS A 7 7.06 1.30 4.03
C HIS A 7 6.45 1.58 5.39
N LYS A 8 7.02 0.96 6.42
CA LYS A 8 6.69 1.23 7.83
C LYS A 8 7.69 0.50 8.70
N PRO A 9 8.01 1.02 9.89
CA PRO A 9 8.79 0.24 10.84
C PRO A 9 8.08 -1.08 11.15
N PHE A 10 8.85 -2.14 11.39
CA PHE A 10 8.28 -3.44 11.71
C PHE A 10 7.41 -3.41 12.96
N GLU A 11 7.66 -2.47 13.86
CA GLU A 11 6.91 -2.30 15.10
C GLU A 11 5.60 -1.53 14.92
N ASP A 12 5.39 -0.92 13.76
CA ASP A 12 4.19 -0.15 13.51
C ASP A 12 2.98 -1.09 13.38
N ARG A 13 1.98 -0.85 14.20
CA ARG A 13 0.79 -1.69 14.25
C ARG A 13 -0.44 -1.03 13.62
N ASN A 14 -0.24 0.09 12.95
CA ASN A 14 -1.34 0.82 12.29
C ASN A 14 -1.73 0.22 10.94
N GLU A 15 -0.93 -0.71 10.40
CA GLU A 15 -1.22 -1.40 9.16
C GLU A 15 -1.36 -2.90 9.44
N PRO A 16 -2.59 -3.40 9.68
CA PRO A 16 -2.78 -4.82 10.03
C PRO A 16 -2.21 -5.80 9.03
N THR A 17 -2.28 -5.47 7.73
CA THR A 17 -1.76 -6.34 6.68
C THR A 17 -0.27 -6.56 6.84
N PHE A 18 0.49 -5.49 7.07
CA PHE A 18 1.94 -5.58 7.25
C PHE A 18 2.31 -6.28 8.55
N ARG A 19 1.54 -6.03 9.60
CA ARG A 19 1.74 -6.70 10.87
C ARG A 19 1.65 -8.22 10.73
N MET A 20 0.67 -8.71 9.97
CA MET A 20 0.53 -10.14 9.70
C MET A 20 1.70 -10.68 8.89
N MET A 21 2.14 -9.94 7.87
CA MET A 21 3.28 -10.34 7.04
C MET A 21 4.55 -10.47 7.88
N ILE A 22 4.80 -9.50 8.77
CA ILE A 22 5.99 -9.54 9.63
C ILE A 22 5.90 -10.66 10.64
N ALA A 23 4.71 -10.92 11.18
CA ALA A 23 4.53 -12.05 12.10
C ALA A 23 4.84 -13.39 11.43
N CYS A 24 4.63 -13.49 10.12
CA CYS A 24 4.86 -14.68 9.33
C CYS A 24 6.15 -14.63 8.50
N GLN A 25 7.08 -13.73 8.83
CA GLN A 25 8.25 -13.48 7.97
C GLN A 25 9.12 -14.71 7.75
N GLU A 26 9.20 -15.60 8.73
CA GLU A 26 9.98 -16.83 8.56
C GLU A 26 9.38 -17.76 7.51
N TYR A 27 8.06 -17.81 7.43
CA TYR A 27 7.38 -18.55 6.38
C TYR A 27 7.68 -17.96 5.01
N PHE A 28 7.65 -16.63 4.89
CA PHE A 28 7.95 -15.98 3.62
C PHE A 28 9.39 -16.21 3.18
N LYS A 29 10.32 -16.26 4.11
CA LYS A 29 11.71 -16.61 3.79
C LYS A 29 11.81 -18.00 3.17
N GLN A 30 11.03 -18.96 3.67
CA GLN A 30 11.03 -20.32 3.15
C GLN A 30 10.57 -20.39 1.69
N ILE A 31 9.74 -19.46 1.25
CA ILE A 31 9.27 -19.41 -0.14
C ILE A 31 10.01 -18.36 -0.97
N GLY A 32 11.11 -17.81 -0.45
CA GLY A 32 12.00 -16.95 -1.22
C GLY A 32 11.72 -15.46 -1.12
N ILE A 33 10.97 -15.02 -0.11
CA ILE A 33 10.63 -13.60 0.09
C ILE A 33 11.18 -13.13 1.43
N GLU A 34 11.98 -12.07 1.39
CA GLU A 34 12.54 -11.46 2.59
C GLU A 34 12.01 -10.04 2.75
N PHE A 35 11.37 -9.75 3.87
CA PHE A 35 10.96 -8.39 4.21
C PHE A 35 12.13 -7.63 4.81
N THR A 36 12.30 -6.40 4.39
CA THR A 36 13.43 -5.57 4.81
C THR A 36 12.98 -4.14 5.05
N GLN A 37 13.78 -3.40 5.82
CA GLN A 37 13.64 -1.95 5.96
C GLN A 37 14.81 -1.21 5.30
N SER A 38 15.69 -1.95 4.64
CA SER A 38 16.80 -1.41 3.88
C SER A 38 16.33 -0.83 2.56
N ASP A 39 17.09 0.13 2.03
CA ASP A 39 16.83 0.68 0.70
C ASP A 39 17.24 -0.27 -0.45
N ASP A 40 17.88 -1.39 -0.13
CA ASP A 40 18.22 -2.42 -1.11
C ASP A 40 17.06 -3.42 -1.21
N PHE A 41 16.16 -3.22 -2.14
CA PHE A 41 14.98 -4.05 -2.31
C PHE A 41 14.58 -4.15 -3.77
N ASP A 42 13.78 -5.19 -4.08
CA ASP A 42 13.23 -5.41 -5.42
C ASP A 42 11.85 -4.76 -5.59
N TYR A 43 11.04 -4.78 -4.54
CA TYR A 43 9.68 -4.24 -4.55
C TYR A 43 9.40 -3.45 -3.28
N LEU A 44 8.54 -2.45 -3.40
CA LEU A 44 8.11 -1.63 -2.27
C LEU A 44 6.63 -1.89 -1.98
N PHE A 45 6.32 -2.17 -0.71
CA PHE A 45 4.95 -2.30 -0.24
C PHE A 45 4.57 -1.03 0.50
N ILE A 46 3.53 -0.36 0.03
CA ILE A 46 3.07 0.92 0.58
C ILE A 46 1.69 0.75 1.20
N GLY A 47 1.55 1.15 2.45
CA GLY A 47 0.25 1.20 3.13
C GLY A 47 -0.47 2.50 2.82
N MET A 48 -1.70 2.40 2.32
CA MET A 48 -2.46 3.57 1.87
C MET A 48 -2.91 4.50 2.99
N ASN A 49 -2.97 4.02 4.23
CA ASN A 49 -3.47 4.84 5.33
C ASN A 49 -2.67 6.12 5.54
N ASP A 50 -1.37 6.11 5.22
CA ASP A 50 -0.52 7.28 5.36
C ASP A 50 -0.69 8.27 4.21
N PHE A 51 -1.41 7.89 3.17
CA PHE A 51 -1.54 8.69 1.95
C PHE A 51 -2.96 9.16 1.72
N ILE A 52 -3.81 9.04 2.75
CA ILE A 52 -5.16 9.56 2.77
C ILE A 52 -5.22 10.63 3.84
N ASN A 53 -5.33 11.89 3.43
CA ASN A 53 -5.35 13.00 4.36
C ASN A 53 -6.77 13.52 4.54
N LYS A 54 -7.41 13.11 5.64
CA LYS A 54 -8.80 13.47 5.94
C LYS A 54 -8.99 14.97 6.28
N LYS A 55 -7.89 15.69 6.50
CA LYS A 55 -7.93 17.13 6.81
C LYS A 55 -8.07 17.98 5.56
N LEU A 56 -7.80 17.40 4.38
CA LEU A 56 -7.91 18.11 3.12
C LEU A 56 -9.23 17.78 2.42
N PRO A 57 -9.78 18.71 1.59
CA PRO A 57 -10.85 18.36 0.68
C PRO A 57 -10.45 17.17 -0.19
N LEU A 58 -11.44 16.39 -0.62
CA LEU A 58 -11.19 15.11 -1.32
C LEU A 58 -10.24 15.26 -2.50
N GLU A 59 -10.47 16.23 -3.37
CA GLU A 59 -9.62 16.41 -4.55
C GLU A 59 -8.17 16.73 -4.19
N GLN A 60 -7.98 17.58 -3.17
CA GLN A 60 -6.65 17.92 -2.70
C GLN A 60 -5.98 16.75 -2.00
N SER A 61 -6.75 15.93 -1.29
CA SER A 61 -6.24 14.72 -0.65
C SER A 61 -5.75 13.71 -1.68
N ILE A 62 -6.50 13.54 -2.77
CA ILE A 62 -6.13 12.63 -3.86
C ILE A 62 -4.83 13.09 -4.51
N GLU A 63 -4.71 14.38 -4.79
CA GLU A 63 -3.49 14.94 -5.39
C GLU A 63 -2.30 14.76 -4.46
N TRP A 64 -2.47 15.12 -3.19
CA TRP A 64 -1.44 14.99 -2.18
C TRP A 64 -0.98 13.54 -2.02
N GLY A 65 -1.93 12.60 -1.91
CA GLY A 65 -1.62 11.18 -1.77
C GLY A 65 -0.89 10.63 -2.99
N SER A 66 -1.35 10.99 -4.18
CA SER A 66 -0.75 10.53 -5.43
C SER A 66 0.69 11.02 -5.57
N GLU A 67 0.94 12.29 -5.27
CA GLU A 67 2.29 12.87 -5.33
C GLU A 67 3.22 12.17 -4.33
N ASN A 68 2.75 11.92 -3.12
CA ASN A 68 3.58 11.32 -2.09
C ASN A 68 3.87 9.85 -2.36
N VAL A 69 2.91 9.11 -2.91
CA VAL A 69 3.14 7.73 -3.34
C VAL A 69 4.23 7.68 -4.42
N GLU A 70 4.11 8.52 -5.44
CA GLU A 70 5.08 8.55 -6.53
C GLU A 70 6.47 8.97 -6.03
N LYS A 71 6.52 9.94 -5.13
CA LYS A 71 7.78 10.39 -4.54
C LYS A 71 8.46 9.25 -3.77
N LEU A 72 7.69 8.50 -3.00
CA LEU A 72 8.21 7.37 -2.24
C LEU A 72 8.70 6.26 -3.14
N ALA A 73 7.96 5.97 -4.21
CA ALA A 73 8.30 4.89 -5.14
C ALA A 73 9.55 5.20 -5.98
N GLN A 74 9.84 6.47 -6.24
CA GLN A 74 11.02 6.92 -6.97
C GLN A 74 11.22 6.20 -8.31
N GLY A 75 10.12 5.90 -8.99
CA GLY A 75 10.16 5.21 -10.27
C GLY A 75 10.34 3.70 -10.20
N GLY A 76 10.44 3.15 -9.00
CA GLY A 76 10.55 1.70 -8.82
C GLY A 76 9.20 0.99 -8.81
N ASP A 77 9.25 -0.33 -8.73
CA ASP A 77 8.05 -1.17 -8.67
C ASP A 77 7.47 -1.20 -7.27
N TYR A 78 6.16 -1.03 -7.16
CA TYR A 78 5.52 -0.98 -5.86
C TYR A 78 4.10 -1.56 -5.90
N PHE A 79 3.63 -1.94 -4.71
CA PHE A 79 2.28 -2.45 -4.47
C PHE A 79 1.61 -1.56 -3.43
N LEU A 80 0.32 -1.26 -3.64
CA LEU A 80 -0.47 -0.50 -2.68
C LEU A 80 -1.38 -1.41 -1.89
N PHE A 81 -1.41 -1.21 -0.57
CA PHE A 81 -2.25 -1.98 0.35
C PHE A 81 -3.17 -1.03 1.09
N ASP A 82 -4.48 -1.20 0.88
CA ASP A 82 -5.51 -0.43 1.56
C ASP A 82 -6.16 -1.30 2.62
N GLY A 83 -5.66 -1.19 3.85
CA GLY A 83 -6.14 -1.97 4.99
C GLY A 83 -7.34 -1.37 5.69
N SER A 84 -7.93 -0.34 5.13
CA SER A 84 -9.10 0.30 5.71
C SER A 84 -10.28 -0.65 5.79
N ASP A 85 -10.97 -0.66 6.92
CA ASP A 85 -12.20 -1.42 7.08
C ASP A 85 -13.40 -0.75 6.43
N SER A 86 -13.23 0.48 5.94
CA SER A 86 -14.30 1.21 5.29
C SER A 86 -14.58 0.64 3.90
N THR A 87 -15.84 0.46 3.58
CA THR A 87 -16.26 0.13 2.23
C THR A 87 -16.35 1.35 1.33
N SER A 88 -16.25 2.56 1.89
CA SER A 88 -16.22 3.78 1.10
C SER A 88 -14.85 3.96 0.45
N ILE A 89 -14.86 4.57 -0.72
CA ILE A 89 -13.64 4.78 -1.50
C ILE A 89 -13.06 6.16 -1.23
N MET A 90 -12.75 6.44 0.00
CA MET A 90 -12.29 7.73 0.55
C MET A 90 -11.01 8.29 -0.10
N GLY A 91 -10.92 8.21 -1.41
CA GLY A 91 -9.78 8.69 -2.17
C GLY A 91 -8.74 7.63 -2.48
N GLY A 92 -8.83 6.44 -1.87
CA GLY A 92 -7.83 5.39 -2.08
C GLY A 92 -7.78 4.87 -3.51
N ILE A 93 -8.95 4.61 -4.10
CA ILE A 93 -9.04 4.14 -5.48
C ILE A 93 -8.56 5.22 -6.45
N GLU A 94 -8.90 6.47 -6.18
CA GLU A 94 -8.47 7.58 -7.02
C GLU A 94 -6.96 7.78 -6.95
N VAL A 95 -6.36 7.62 -5.79
CA VAL A 95 -4.90 7.64 -5.66
C VAL A 95 -4.30 6.49 -6.47
N MET A 96 -4.88 5.30 -6.39
CA MET A 96 -4.42 4.15 -7.16
C MET A 96 -4.49 4.45 -8.67
N ARG A 97 -5.58 5.07 -9.14
CA ARG A 97 -5.74 5.40 -10.57
C ARG A 97 -4.76 6.47 -11.05
N ASN A 98 -4.36 7.39 -10.16
CA ASN A 98 -3.44 8.46 -10.50
C ASN A 98 -1.98 8.05 -10.36
N THR A 99 -1.71 6.84 -9.91
CA THR A 99 -0.38 6.30 -9.73
C THR A 99 -0.25 5.03 -10.56
N ASN A 100 0.90 4.38 -10.51
CA ASN A 100 1.13 3.21 -11.36
C ASN A 100 1.67 2.03 -10.55
N PRO A 101 0.90 1.54 -9.55
CA PRO A 101 1.32 0.35 -8.82
C PRO A 101 1.23 -0.90 -9.68
N ILE A 102 2.03 -1.91 -9.35
CA ILE A 102 1.89 -3.22 -9.98
C ILE A 102 0.53 -3.81 -9.62
N TYR A 103 0.11 -3.62 -8.36
CA TYR A 103 -1.17 -4.12 -7.89
C TYR A 103 -1.68 -3.28 -6.72
N TYR A 104 -3.00 -3.29 -6.54
CA TYR A 104 -3.68 -2.60 -5.44
C TYR A 104 -4.54 -3.61 -4.70
N PHE A 105 -4.30 -3.76 -3.39
CA PHE A 105 -5.03 -4.68 -2.53
C PHE A 105 -5.94 -3.89 -1.60
N LYS A 106 -7.21 -4.22 -1.61
CA LYS A 106 -8.22 -3.59 -0.76
C LYS A 106 -8.75 -4.61 0.24
N ASN A 107 -8.83 -4.23 1.51
CA ASN A 107 -9.26 -5.12 2.57
C ASN A 107 -10.73 -5.55 2.42
N GLN A 108 -11.62 -4.62 2.05
CA GLN A 108 -13.04 -4.90 1.90
C GLN A 108 -13.55 -4.38 0.57
N PHE A 109 -14.42 -5.16 -0.06
CA PHE A 109 -15.10 -4.77 -1.29
C PHE A 109 -16.60 -4.65 -1.01
N LEU A 110 -17.16 -3.48 -1.28
CA LEU A 110 -18.59 -3.25 -1.18
C LEU A 110 -19.33 -3.86 -2.37
N ASP A 111 -18.82 -3.62 -3.56
CA ASP A 111 -19.38 -4.08 -4.83
C ASP A 111 -18.23 -4.45 -5.73
N PHE A 112 -18.19 -5.71 -6.15
CA PHE A 112 -17.11 -6.21 -6.98
C PHE A 112 -17.00 -5.46 -8.30
N ASP A 113 -18.13 -5.13 -8.92
CA ASP A 113 -18.13 -4.44 -10.19
C ASP A 113 -17.60 -3.01 -10.08
N LEU A 114 -17.77 -2.37 -8.93
CA LEU A 114 -17.23 -1.04 -8.68
C LEU A 114 -15.71 -1.01 -8.81
N TYR A 115 -15.04 -2.06 -8.36
CA TYR A 115 -13.58 -2.15 -8.41
C TYR A 115 -13.08 -2.75 -9.72
N LYS A 116 -13.88 -3.57 -10.35
CA LYS A 116 -13.56 -4.24 -11.59
C LYS A 116 -13.68 -3.31 -12.79
N ASN A 117 -14.65 -2.41 -12.77
CA ASN A 117 -14.93 -1.46 -13.85
C ASN A 117 -14.81 -0.04 -13.31
N PRO A 118 -13.60 0.42 -13.04
CA PRO A 118 -13.37 1.76 -12.49
C PRO A 118 -13.71 2.88 -13.46
#